data_a567821494eb63da99926732f24e5c2a
#
_entry.id   a567821494eb63da99926732f24e5c2a
#
_cell.length_a   1.000
_cell.length_b   1.000
_cell.length_c   1.000
_cell.angle_alpha   90.00
_cell.angle_beta   90.00
_cell.angle_gamma   90.00
#
_symmetry.space_group_name_H-M   'P 1'
#
loop_
_entity.id
_entity.type
_entity.pdbx_description
1 polymer ?
#
loop_
_entity_poly.entity_id
_entity_poly.type
_entity_poly.pdbx_seq_one_letter_code
_entity_poly.pdbx_strand_id
1 'polypeptide(L)'
;MDGCIDWSVDLKTYMALAGEPVRVKCALFYSYIRTNYSMAQSTGLRLMWYRNKGDLEEPIIFSEVRMSKEEDAIWFHSAEAQDSGFYTCVLRNSTYCMKVSMSLTVAENESGLCYNSRIRYLEKSEVTKRKEISCPDMDDFKKADQEPDVVWYKECKPKMWRSIIIQKGNALLIQEVQEEDGGNYTCELKYEGKLVRRTTELKVTD
;
A
#
# COMPACT_ATOMS: atom_id res chain seq x y z
N MET A 1 -7.59 18.70 15.82
CA MET A 1 -7.04 19.78 14.97
C MET A 1 -8.17 20.66 14.47
N ASP A 2 -8.52 21.62 15.27
CA ASP A 2 -9.57 22.56 14.89
C ASP A 2 -9.03 23.58 13.87
N GLY A 3 -9.88 23.98 12.95
CA GLY A 3 -9.52 24.97 11.96
C GLY A 3 -8.85 24.44 10.69
N CYS A 4 -8.63 23.14 10.59
CA CYS A 4 -8.09 22.53 9.37
C CYS A 4 -9.20 22.02 8.48
N ILE A 5 -9.04 22.18 7.15
CA ILE A 5 -9.94 21.56 6.19
C ILE A 5 -9.60 20.08 6.11
N ASP A 6 -10.59 19.25 6.39
CA ASP A 6 -10.42 17.79 6.36
C ASP A 6 -10.85 17.24 5.01
N TRP A 7 -9.90 16.63 4.30
CA TRP A 7 -10.11 16.07 2.98
C TRP A 7 -10.34 14.56 3.00
N SER A 8 -10.63 13.98 4.17
CA SER A 8 -10.80 12.53 4.35
C SER A 8 -12.16 12.05 3.81
N VAL A 9 -12.31 12.04 2.48
CA VAL A 9 -13.56 11.59 1.84
C VAL A 9 -13.48 10.10 1.54
N ASP A 10 -12.42 9.66 0.86
CA ASP A 10 -12.17 8.26 0.54
C ASP A 10 -10.84 7.84 1.18
N LEU A 11 -10.92 7.20 2.33
CA LEU A 11 -9.73 6.83 3.08
C LEU A 11 -8.92 5.77 2.34
N LYS A 12 -7.68 6.09 2.02
CA LYS A 12 -6.71 5.12 1.51
C LYS A 12 -6.38 4.16 2.65
N THR A 13 -6.44 2.86 2.37
CA THR A 13 -6.03 1.81 3.30
C THR A 13 -4.75 1.16 2.81
N TYR A 14 -3.72 1.19 3.64
CA TYR A 14 -2.48 0.47 3.40
C TYR A 14 -2.54 -0.86 4.14
N MET A 15 -2.05 -1.91 3.52
CA MET A 15 -2.07 -3.26 4.08
C MET A 15 -0.68 -3.87 4.00
N ALA A 16 -0.26 -4.54 5.08
CA ALA A 16 1.02 -5.22 5.13
C ALA A 16 0.94 -6.42 6.05
N LEU A 17 1.77 -7.42 5.77
CA LEU A 17 1.99 -8.52 6.70
C LEU A 17 3.00 -8.08 7.76
N ALA A 18 2.85 -8.61 8.97
CA ALA A 18 3.77 -8.30 10.06
C ALA A 18 5.22 -8.64 9.66
N GLY A 19 6.13 -7.73 9.97
CA GLY A 19 7.55 -7.85 9.61
C GLY A 19 7.92 -7.20 8.29
N GLU A 20 6.94 -6.80 7.48
CA GLU A 20 7.21 -6.15 6.20
C GLU A 20 7.46 -4.65 6.36
N PRO A 21 8.31 -4.08 5.49
CA PRO A 21 8.37 -2.62 5.39
C PRO A 21 7.11 -2.10 4.70
N VAL A 22 6.59 -0.98 5.18
CA VAL A 22 5.43 -0.33 4.57
C VAL A 22 5.57 1.18 4.64
N ARG A 23 5.16 1.85 3.57
CA ARG A 23 5.22 3.30 3.46
C ARG A 23 3.80 3.86 3.42
N VAL A 24 3.48 4.74 4.36
CA VAL A 24 2.20 5.46 4.39
C VAL A 24 2.43 6.87 3.89
N LYS A 25 1.90 7.18 2.70
CA LYS A 25 2.09 8.47 2.03
C LYS A 25 0.97 9.43 2.37
N CYS A 26 1.30 10.70 2.51
CA CYS A 26 0.28 11.73 2.72
C CYS A 26 -0.53 11.94 1.45
N ALA A 27 -1.81 11.62 1.50
CA ALA A 27 -2.70 11.71 0.34
C ALA A 27 -2.92 13.14 -0.16
N LEU A 28 -2.59 14.16 0.65
CA LEU A 28 -2.74 15.55 0.22
C LEU A 28 -1.96 15.87 -1.05
N PHE A 29 -0.75 15.31 -1.19
CA PHE A 29 0.16 15.68 -2.27
C PHE A 29 -0.26 15.19 -3.64
N TYR A 30 -0.93 14.05 -3.75
CA TYR A 30 -1.30 13.50 -5.06
C TYR A 30 -2.80 13.40 -5.30
N SER A 31 -3.61 13.62 -4.28
CA SER A 31 -5.06 13.55 -4.42
C SER A 31 -5.74 14.90 -4.39
N TYR A 32 -5.26 15.84 -3.59
CA TYR A 32 -6.00 17.08 -3.31
C TYR A 32 -5.25 18.36 -3.68
N ILE A 33 -3.94 18.35 -3.65
CA ILE A 33 -3.15 19.54 -4.05
C ILE A 33 -2.21 19.17 -5.18
N ARG A 34 -2.04 20.11 -6.12
CA ARG A 34 -1.20 19.90 -7.30
C ARG A 34 0.21 20.44 -7.04
N THR A 35 0.84 19.94 -5.98
CA THR A 35 2.20 20.31 -5.63
C THR A 35 2.90 19.10 -5.03
N ASN A 36 4.22 19.07 -5.13
CA ASN A 36 5.01 18.04 -4.49
C ASN A 36 5.54 18.55 -3.14
N TYR A 37 6.16 17.66 -2.39
CA TYR A 37 6.68 17.95 -1.06
C TYR A 37 7.70 19.10 -1.07
N SER A 38 8.64 19.10 -2.01
CA SER A 38 9.67 20.12 -2.11
C SER A 38 9.08 21.50 -2.38
N MET A 39 8.10 21.58 -3.28
CA MET A 39 7.43 22.85 -3.60
C MET A 39 6.61 23.34 -2.40
N ALA A 40 5.93 22.46 -1.70
CA ALA A 40 5.17 22.81 -0.51
C ALA A 40 6.09 23.42 0.55
N GLN A 41 7.24 22.81 0.78
CA GLN A 41 8.23 23.33 1.72
C GLN A 41 8.76 24.71 1.32
N SER A 42 8.99 24.93 0.02
CA SER A 42 9.49 26.22 -0.46
C SER A 42 8.49 27.35 -0.25
N THR A 43 7.20 27.06 -0.10
CA THR A 43 6.15 28.05 0.18
C THR A 43 5.88 28.22 1.67
N GLY A 44 6.67 27.58 2.53
CA GLY A 44 6.53 27.68 3.99
C GLY A 44 5.52 26.74 4.59
N LEU A 45 4.95 25.82 3.79
CA LEU A 45 4.07 24.79 4.32
C LEU A 45 4.88 23.73 5.06
N ARG A 46 4.37 23.28 6.20
CA ARG A 46 5.01 22.28 7.06
C ARG A 46 4.12 21.06 7.16
N LEU A 47 4.72 19.88 6.95
CA LEU A 47 4.04 18.59 7.07
C LEU A 47 4.25 18.01 8.45
N MET A 48 3.14 17.66 9.10
CA MET A 48 3.15 17.04 10.43
C MET A 48 2.32 15.78 10.39
N TRP A 49 2.74 14.78 11.16
CA TRP A 49 2.05 13.50 11.24
C TRP A 49 1.49 13.25 12.63
N TYR A 50 0.28 12.69 12.66
CA TYR A 50 -0.42 12.34 13.88
C TYR A 50 -0.95 10.92 13.77
N ARG A 51 -1.00 10.24 14.91
CA ARG A 51 -1.71 8.98 15.04
C ARG A 51 -3.01 9.23 15.76
N ASN A 52 -4.11 8.70 15.21
CA ASN A 52 -5.42 8.86 15.81
C ASN A 52 -5.60 7.84 16.95
N LYS A 53 -5.99 8.33 18.13
CA LYS A 53 -6.34 7.50 19.27
C LYS A 53 -7.74 7.91 19.70
N GLY A 54 -8.74 7.14 19.24
CA GLY A 54 -10.13 7.55 19.36
C GLY A 54 -10.39 8.85 18.59
N ASP A 55 -10.93 9.85 19.25
CA ASP A 55 -11.20 11.16 18.63
C ASP A 55 -10.01 12.11 18.72
N LEU A 56 -8.93 11.69 19.38
CA LEU A 56 -7.75 12.52 19.56
C LEU A 56 -6.67 12.20 18.54
N GLU A 57 -6.03 13.25 18.04
CA GLU A 57 -4.88 13.15 17.17
C GLU A 57 -3.63 13.44 17.99
N GLU A 58 -2.76 12.45 18.16
CA GLU A 58 -1.51 12.59 18.91
C GLU A 58 -0.33 12.73 17.97
N PRO A 59 0.58 13.70 18.19
CA PRO A 59 1.79 13.80 17.38
C PRO A 59 2.60 12.52 17.44
N ILE A 60 3.15 12.11 16.31
CA ILE A 60 3.99 10.91 16.22
C ILE A 60 5.40 11.27 16.63
N ILE A 61 5.96 10.49 17.56
CA ILE A 61 7.38 10.53 17.92
C ILE A 61 8.06 9.47 17.06
N PHE A 62 8.90 9.91 16.13
CA PHE A 62 9.58 9.01 15.23
C PHE A 62 10.77 8.35 15.89
N SER A 63 10.82 7.01 15.77
CA SER A 63 11.97 6.20 16.15
C SER A 63 12.64 5.73 14.87
N GLU A 64 13.83 6.19 14.60
CA GLU A 64 14.54 5.86 13.37
C GLU A 64 14.77 4.36 13.17
N VAL A 65 14.72 3.58 14.25
CA VAL A 65 14.90 2.13 14.19
C VAL A 65 13.67 1.44 13.59
N ARG A 66 12.48 1.87 13.99
CA ARG A 66 11.23 1.25 13.55
C ARG A 66 10.50 2.08 12.51
N MET A 67 10.52 3.39 12.66
CA MET A 67 9.67 4.30 11.92
C MET A 67 10.42 5.60 11.65
N SER A 68 10.44 6.02 10.41
CA SER A 68 11.07 7.28 10.03
C SER A 68 10.14 8.12 9.18
N LYS A 69 10.35 9.43 9.21
CA LYS A 69 9.66 10.37 8.34
C LYS A 69 10.56 10.63 7.13
N GLU A 70 10.06 10.32 5.95
CA GLU A 70 10.79 10.53 4.70
C GLU A 70 9.91 11.34 3.74
N GLU A 71 10.30 12.59 3.47
CA GLU A 71 9.53 13.49 2.62
C GLU A 71 8.06 13.56 3.05
N ASP A 72 7.14 13.06 2.20
CA ASP A 72 5.70 13.09 2.45
C ASP A 72 5.16 11.81 3.09
N ALA A 73 6.04 10.92 3.56
CA ALA A 73 5.64 9.60 4.02
C ALA A 73 6.19 9.23 5.39
N ILE A 74 5.48 8.31 6.04
CA ILE A 74 6.00 7.56 7.18
C ILE A 74 6.48 6.22 6.65
N TRP A 75 7.69 5.85 6.98
CA TRP A 75 8.30 4.57 6.63
C TRP A 75 8.34 3.69 7.87
N PHE A 76 7.59 2.60 7.85
CA PHE A 76 7.70 1.55 8.86
C PHE A 76 8.71 0.55 8.33
N HIS A 77 9.84 0.39 8.99
CA HIS A 77 10.91 -0.49 8.53
C HIS A 77 10.57 -1.96 8.74
N SER A 78 9.79 -2.25 9.77
CA SER A 78 9.27 -3.59 10.06
C SER A 78 7.93 -3.41 10.76
N ALA A 79 6.85 -3.51 10.00
CA ALA A 79 5.51 -3.27 10.53
C ALA A 79 5.09 -4.32 11.54
N GLU A 80 4.38 -3.90 12.57
CA GLU A 80 3.82 -4.77 13.59
C GLU A 80 2.30 -4.59 13.66
N ALA A 81 1.59 -5.59 14.16
CA ALA A 81 0.14 -5.53 14.28
C ALA A 81 -0.34 -4.30 15.06
N GLN A 82 0.42 -3.90 16.09
CA GLN A 82 0.10 -2.71 16.89
C GLN A 82 0.21 -1.39 16.12
N ASP A 83 0.85 -1.40 14.96
CA ASP A 83 0.93 -0.22 14.09
C ASP A 83 -0.37 0.02 13.34
N SER A 84 -1.29 -0.93 13.35
CA SER A 84 -2.60 -0.78 12.70
C SER A 84 -3.38 0.37 13.31
N GLY A 85 -4.03 1.15 12.47
CA GLY A 85 -4.84 2.28 12.91
C GLY A 85 -4.89 3.38 11.89
N PHE A 86 -5.34 4.56 12.34
CA PHE A 86 -5.48 5.73 11.48
C PHE A 86 -4.33 6.69 11.73
N TYR A 87 -3.81 7.23 10.65
CA TYR A 87 -2.73 8.21 10.63
C TYR A 87 -3.21 9.44 9.88
N THR A 88 -2.96 10.61 10.44
CA THR A 88 -3.38 11.87 9.84
C THR A 88 -2.15 12.70 9.49
N CYS A 89 -2.05 13.13 8.24
CA CYS A 89 -1.05 14.10 7.84
C CYS A 89 -1.70 15.48 7.79
N VAL A 90 -0.98 16.47 8.29
CA VAL A 90 -1.42 17.86 8.34
C VAL A 90 -0.39 18.70 7.62
N LEU A 91 -0.86 19.50 6.68
CA LEU A 91 -0.02 20.43 5.93
C LEU A 91 -0.49 21.84 6.22
N ARG A 92 0.36 22.66 6.82
CA ARG A 92 -0.04 24.00 7.24
C ARG A 92 1.07 25.03 7.20
N ASN A 93 0.62 26.30 7.14
CA ASN A 93 1.44 27.47 7.39
C ASN A 93 0.60 28.46 8.23
N SER A 94 1.02 29.73 8.30
CA SER A 94 0.28 30.74 9.06
C SER A 94 -1.12 31.03 8.50
N THR A 95 -1.37 30.68 7.23
CA THR A 95 -2.63 30.99 6.53
C THR A 95 -3.51 29.78 6.30
N TYR A 96 -2.90 28.63 5.98
CA TYR A 96 -3.62 27.44 5.53
C TYR A 96 -3.39 26.27 6.49
N CYS A 97 -4.43 25.46 6.66
CA CYS A 97 -4.33 24.16 7.33
C CYS A 97 -5.21 23.14 6.61
N MET A 98 -4.58 22.07 6.14
CA MET A 98 -5.25 20.97 5.45
C MET A 98 -4.84 19.67 6.12
N LYS A 99 -5.78 18.73 6.21
CA LYS A 99 -5.47 17.40 6.75
C LYS A 99 -6.19 16.30 6.00
N VAL A 100 -5.64 15.11 6.06
CA VAL A 100 -6.26 13.88 5.53
C VAL A 100 -5.80 12.70 6.38
N SER A 101 -6.72 11.76 6.58
CA SER A 101 -6.41 10.53 7.31
C SER A 101 -6.29 9.36 6.35
N MET A 102 -5.41 8.44 6.68
CA MET A 102 -5.23 7.16 5.99
C MET A 102 -5.25 6.06 7.04
N SER A 103 -5.56 4.84 6.63
CA SER A 103 -5.51 3.70 7.55
C SER A 103 -4.40 2.73 7.15
N LEU A 104 -3.84 2.07 8.15
CA LEU A 104 -2.90 1.00 7.99
C LEU A 104 -3.43 -0.23 8.71
N THR A 105 -3.44 -1.37 8.03
CA THR A 105 -3.78 -2.66 8.63
C THR A 105 -2.58 -3.58 8.48
N VAL A 106 -2.06 -4.07 9.60
CA VAL A 106 -0.96 -5.02 9.64
C VAL A 106 -1.48 -6.30 10.29
N ALA A 107 -1.27 -7.42 9.63
CA ALA A 107 -1.74 -8.71 10.12
C ALA A 107 -0.70 -9.80 9.91
N GLU A 108 -0.77 -10.84 10.75
CA GLU A 108 0.08 -12.02 10.59
C GLU A 108 -0.43 -12.89 9.44
N ASN A 109 0.44 -13.71 8.86
CA ASN A 109 0.02 -14.75 7.93
C ASN A 109 -0.96 -15.68 8.64
N GLU A 110 -1.98 -16.15 7.92
CA GLU A 110 -2.81 -17.22 8.41
C GLU A 110 -2.02 -18.53 8.38
N SER A 111 -2.32 -19.40 9.32
CA SER A 111 -1.63 -20.70 9.41
C SER A 111 -1.72 -21.47 8.10
N GLY A 112 -0.56 -21.88 7.57
CA GLY A 112 -0.48 -22.64 6.33
C GLY A 112 -0.63 -21.81 5.05
N LEU A 113 -0.78 -20.49 5.15
CA LEU A 113 -0.96 -19.61 4.01
C LEU A 113 0.17 -18.58 3.91
N CYS A 114 0.39 -18.06 2.73
CA CYS A 114 1.36 -16.98 2.48
C CYS A 114 0.73 -15.59 2.57
N TYR A 115 -0.50 -15.50 3.01
CA TYR A 115 -1.25 -14.24 3.13
C TYR A 115 -2.21 -14.30 4.31
N ASN A 116 -2.84 -13.14 4.59
CA ASN A 116 -3.95 -13.06 5.53
C ASN A 116 -5.20 -12.69 4.74
N SER A 117 -6.28 -13.43 4.90
CA SER A 117 -7.50 -13.27 4.11
C SER A 117 -8.19 -11.91 4.31
N ARG A 118 -7.89 -11.20 5.40
CA ARG A 118 -8.49 -9.89 5.67
C ARG A 118 -7.76 -8.73 5.01
N ILE A 119 -6.54 -8.95 4.51
CA ILE A 119 -5.74 -7.90 3.89
C ILE A 119 -5.39 -8.22 2.44
N ARG A 120 -6.35 -8.77 1.72
CA ARG A 120 -6.21 -9.05 0.29
C ARG A 120 -6.80 -7.90 -0.52
N TYR A 121 -6.21 -7.67 -1.69
CA TYR A 121 -6.81 -6.81 -2.71
C TYR A 121 -7.83 -7.63 -3.49
N LEU A 122 -8.81 -6.96 -4.08
CA LEU A 122 -9.85 -7.61 -4.87
C LEU A 122 -9.85 -7.06 -6.28
N GLU A 123 -9.76 -7.96 -7.25
CA GLU A 123 -9.93 -7.66 -8.65
C GLU A 123 -11.04 -8.51 -9.24
N LYS A 124 -11.79 -7.95 -10.18
CA LYS A 124 -12.89 -8.65 -10.82
C LYS A 124 -12.64 -8.71 -12.32
N SER A 125 -13.05 -9.80 -12.94
CA SER A 125 -13.02 -9.97 -14.39
C SER A 125 -14.15 -10.84 -14.83
N GLU A 126 -14.61 -10.60 -16.07
CA GLU A 126 -15.58 -11.48 -16.71
C GLU A 126 -14.85 -12.52 -17.54
N VAL A 127 -15.47 -13.69 -17.69
CA VAL A 127 -15.00 -14.74 -18.61
C VAL A 127 -14.85 -14.17 -20.01
N THR A 128 -13.82 -14.57 -20.72
CA THR A 128 -13.43 -14.17 -22.07
C THR A 128 -12.75 -12.80 -22.20
N LYS A 129 -12.73 -12.01 -21.15
CA LYS A 129 -12.07 -10.70 -21.15
C LYS A 129 -10.58 -10.83 -20.87
N ARG A 130 -9.82 -9.82 -21.30
CA ARG A 130 -8.41 -9.69 -20.96
C ARG A 130 -8.28 -9.13 -19.55
N LYS A 131 -7.33 -9.67 -18.78
CA LYS A 131 -7.07 -9.15 -17.42
C LYS A 131 -5.58 -9.14 -17.15
N GLU A 132 -5.10 -8.05 -16.56
CA GLU A 132 -3.74 -7.91 -16.09
C GLU A 132 -3.76 -7.74 -14.58
N ILE A 133 -3.00 -8.56 -13.86
CA ILE A 133 -2.88 -8.48 -12.40
C ILE A 133 -1.52 -7.92 -12.08
N SER A 134 -1.48 -6.73 -11.50
CA SER A 134 -0.26 -6.05 -11.11
C SER A 134 0.03 -6.26 -9.63
N CYS A 135 1.31 -6.19 -9.27
CA CYS A 135 1.70 -6.24 -7.87
C CYS A 135 1.41 -4.88 -7.23
N PRO A 136 0.51 -4.82 -6.24
CA PRO A 136 0.10 -3.52 -5.67
C PRO A 136 1.24 -2.80 -4.94
N ASP A 137 1.27 -1.47 -5.08
CA ASP A 137 2.20 -0.58 -4.36
C ASP A 137 3.68 -0.92 -4.57
N MET A 138 4.02 -1.52 -5.68
CA MET A 138 5.39 -1.94 -5.98
C MET A 138 6.36 -0.76 -6.09
N ASP A 139 5.88 0.41 -6.49
CA ASP A 139 6.71 1.60 -6.65
C ASP A 139 7.38 2.03 -5.34
N ASP A 140 6.81 1.68 -4.19
CA ASP A 140 7.39 1.98 -2.89
C ASP A 140 8.74 1.29 -2.67
N PHE A 141 8.99 0.21 -3.42
CA PHE A 141 10.18 -0.63 -3.27
C PHE A 141 11.14 -0.49 -4.45
N LYS A 142 10.91 0.48 -5.29
CA LYS A 142 11.75 0.75 -6.44
C LYS A 142 13.01 1.50 -5.99
N LYS A 143 14.19 0.99 -6.38
CA LYS A 143 15.47 1.63 -6.10
C LYS A 143 16.09 2.11 -7.40
N ALA A 144 16.47 3.41 -7.47
CA ALA A 144 17.33 4.01 -8.50
C ALA A 144 17.16 3.40 -9.91
N ASP A 145 16.05 3.62 -10.55
CA ASP A 145 15.75 3.15 -11.91
C ASP A 145 15.68 1.62 -12.10
N GLN A 146 15.82 0.86 -11.02
CA GLN A 146 15.65 -0.59 -11.06
C GLN A 146 14.30 -0.96 -10.47
N GLU A 147 13.53 -1.73 -11.24
CA GLU A 147 12.30 -2.31 -10.74
C GLU A 147 12.64 -3.55 -9.91
N PRO A 148 11.93 -3.77 -8.79
CA PRO A 148 12.16 -4.99 -8.00
C PRO A 148 11.77 -6.23 -8.79
N ASP A 149 12.51 -7.32 -8.60
CA ASP A 149 12.15 -8.61 -9.17
C ASP A 149 10.98 -9.20 -8.40
N VAL A 150 9.92 -9.52 -9.13
CA VAL A 150 8.69 -10.04 -8.55
C VAL A 150 8.52 -11.51 -8.93
N VAL A 151 8.23 -12.34 -7.93
CA VAL A 151 7.87 -13.73 -8.12
C VAL A 151 6.38 -13.87 -7.80
N TRP A 152 5.67 -14.60 -8.65
CA TRP A 152 4.24 -14.80 -8.50
C TRP A 152 3.89 -16.21 -8.04
N TYR A 153 2.86 -16.30 -7.21
CA TYR A 153 2.30 -17.56 -6.72
C TYR A 153 0.78 -17.53 -6.91
N LYS A 154 0.19 -18.69 -7.16
CA LYS A 154 -1.25 -18.87 -7.10
C LYS A 154 -1.56 -19.88 -6.00
N GLU A 155 -2.44 -19.54 -5.08
CA GLU A 155 -2.77 -20.34 -3.90
C GLU A 155 -1.50 -20.74 -3.15
N CYS A 156 -0.57 -19.79 -3.04
CA CYS A 156 0.75 -19.93 -2.37
C CYS A 156 1.69 -20.96 -3.00
N LYS A 157 1.42 -21.36 -4.25
CA LYS A 157 2.26 -22.31 -4.99
C LYS A 157 2.77 -21.66 -6.28
N PRO A 158 4.03 -21.91 -6.66
CA PRO A 158 4.58 -21.31 -7.86
C PRO A 158 3.93 -21.90 -9.12
N LYS A 159 3.59 -21.02 -10.07
CA LYS A 159 3.10 -21.38 -11.40
C LYS A 159 1.92 -22.37 -11.43
N MET A 160 0.97 -22.19 -10.52
CA MET A 160 -0.25 -23.03 -10.47
C MET A 160 -1.36 -22.52 -11.38
N TRP A 161 -1.06 -21.58 -12.24
CA TRP A 161 -2.01 -21.05 -13.24
C TRP A 161 -1.86 -21.75 -14.57
N ARG A 162 -2.84 -21.52 -15.46
CA ARG A 162 -2.80 -22.08 -16.80
C ARG A 162 -1.56 -21.63 -17.56
N SER A 163 -0.98 -22.50 -18.40
CA SER A 163 0.26 -22.23 -19.10
C SER A 163 0.21 -21.04 -20.07
N ILE A 164 -0.96 -20.63 -20.50
CA ILE A 164 -1.13 -19.46 -21.38
C ILE A 164 -1.06 -18.13 -20.63
N ILE A 165 -1.14 -18.16 -19.33
CA ILE A 165 -0.96 -16.96 -18.51
C ILE A 165 0.52 -16.64 -18.45
N ILE A 166 0.89 -15.42 -18.82
CA ILE A 166 2.29 -15.04 -18.90
C ILE A 166 2.61 -13.91 -17.93
N GLN A 167 3.84 -13.91 -17.47
CA GLN A 167 4.37 -12.78 -16.70
C GLN A 167 4.95 -11.79 -17.68
N LYS A 168 4.35 -10.59 -17.71
CA LYS A 168 4.82 -9.49 -18.54
C LYS A 168 5.36 -8.40 -17.61
N GLY A 169 6.69 -8.21 -17.62
CA GLY A 169 7.32 -7.38 -16.62
C GLY A 169 7.06 -7.96 -15.24
N ASN A 170 6.45 -7.19 -14.35
CA ASN A 170 6.12 -7.63 -13.00
C ASN A 170 4.62 -7.93 -12.81
N ALA A 171 3.88 -8.04 -13.91
CA ALA A 171 2.46 -8.33 -13.89
C ALA A 171 2.17 -9.69 -14.52
N LEU A 172 1.03 -10.28 -14.15
CA LEU A 172 0.51 -11.46 -14.82
C LEU A 172 -0.53 -11.04 -15.84
N LEU A 173 -0.43 -11.55 -17.06
CA LEU A 173 -1.34 -11.24 -18.14
C LEU A 173 -2.17 -12.46 -18.53
N ILE A 174 -3.49 -12.31 -18.46
CA ILE A 174 -4.46 -13.31 -18.89
C ILE A 174 -5.18 -12.72 -20.11
N GLN A 175 -4.90 -13.26 -21.30
CA GLN A 175 -5.51 -12.76 -22.55
C GLN A 175 -7.00 -13.01 -22.59
N GLU A 176 -7.42 -14.18 -22.12
CA GLU A 176 -8.82 -14.58 -22.14
C GLU A 176 -9.13 -15.32 -20.84
N VAL A 177 -9.80 -14.64 -19.92
CA VAL A 177 -10.09 -15.16 -18.59
C VAL A 177 -11.06 -16.34 -18.64
N GLN A 178 -10.76 -17.38 -17.87
CA GLN A 178 -11.63 -18.54 -17.65
C GLN A 178 -11.96 -18.65 -16.18
N GLU A 179 -13.01 -19.39 -15.83
CA GLU A 179 -13.42 -19.58 -14.43
C GLU A 179 -12.28 -20.10 -13.56
N GLU A 180 -11.49 -21.03 -14.08
CA GLU A 180 -10.37 -21.62 -13.35
C GLU A 180 -9.25 -20.64 -13.02
N ASP A 181 -9.25 -19.48 -13.65
CA ASP A 181 -8.26 -18.44 -13.37
C ASP A 181 -8.57 -17.66 -12.07
N GLY A 182 -9.78 -17.79 -11.54
CA GLY A 182 -10.11 -17.21 -10.25
C GLY A 182 -9.27 -17.78 -9.14
N GLY A 183 -8.99 -16.98 -8.11
CA GLY A 183 -8.22 -17.42 -6.96
C GLY A 183 -7.31 -16.34 -6.41
N ASN A 184 -6.39 -16.75 -5.56
CA ASN A 184 -5.49 -15.84 -4.84
C ASN A 184 -4.11 -15.84 -5.48
N TYR A 185 -3.73 -14.69 -6.02
CA TYR A 185 -2.42 -14.47 -6.64
C TYR A 185 -1.58 -13.62 -5.70
N THR A 186 -0.39 -14.11 -5.36
CA THR A 186 0.52 -13.41 -4.47
C THR A 186 1.79 -13.03 -5.22
N CYS A 187 2.12 -11.75 -5.21
CA CYS A 187 3.41 -11.28 -5.70
C CYS A 187 4.35 -11.12 -4.50
N GLU A 188 5.61 -11.49 -4.71
CA GLU A 188 6.63 -11.47 -3.68
C GLU A 188 7.87 -10.78 -4.22
N LEU A 189 8.41 -9.87 -3.43
CA LEU A 189 9.67 -9.21 -3.74
C LEU A 189 10.54 -9.13 -2.49
N LYS A 190 11.81 -8.82 -2.66
CA LYS A 190 12.73 -8.56 -1.56
C LYS A 190 13.10 -7.08 -1.54
N TYR A 191 13.04 -6.50 -0.37
CA TYR A 191 13.45 -5.13 -0.13
C TYR A 191 14.32 -5.06 1.12
N GLU A 192 15.57 -4.69 0.94
CA GLU A 192 16.54 -4.60 2.05
C GLU A 192 16.58 -5.86 2.92
N GLY A 193 16.58 -7.03 2.26
CA GLY A 193 16.66 -8.32 2.93
C GLY A 193 15.34 -8.82 3.51
N LYS A 194 14.26 -8.08 3.36
CA LYS A 194 12.93 -8.47 3.85
C LYS A 194 12.03 -8.87 2.71
N LEU A 195 11.20 -9.87 2.95
CA LEU A 195 10.18 -10.29 1.98
C LEU A 195 8.96 -9.39 2.10
N VAL A 196 8.45 -8.97 0.94
CA VAL A 196 7.22 -8.20 0.84
C VAL A 196 6.25 -8.96 -0.03
N ARG A 197 5.06 -9.23 0.48
CA ARG A 197 4.01 -9.97 -0.23
C ARG A 197 2.74 -9.16 -0.31
N ARG A 198 2.10 -9.21 -1.47
CA ARG A 198 0.78 -8.61 -1.69
C ARG A 198 -0.08 -9.65 -2.38
N THR A 199 -1.29 -9.84 -1.88
CA THR A 199 -2.19 -10.86 -2.44
C THR A 199 -3.43 -10.22 -2.99
N THR A 200 -3.77 -10.61 -4.22
CA THR A 200 -4.97 -10.17 -4.91
C THR A 200 -5.86 -11.38 -5.17
N GLU A 201 -7.11 -11.30 -4.73
CA GLU A 201 -8.11 -12.29 -5.10
C GLU A 201 -8.72 -11.87 -6.43
N LEU A 202 -8.64 -12.74 -7.43
CA LEU A 202 -9.32 -12.54 -8.70
C LEU A 202 -10.67 -13.26 -8.65
N LYS A 203 -11.75 -12.49 -8.74
CA LYS A 203 -13.11 -13.03 -8.85
C LYS A 203 -13.53 -13.00 -10.30
N VAL A 204 -13.89 -14.17 -10.83
CA VAL A 204 -14.29 -14.32 -12.21
C VAL A 204 -15.81 -14.50 -12.25
N THR A 205 -16.48 -13.73 -13.10
CA THR A 205 -17.92 -13.80 -13.31
C THR A 205 -18.23 -14.12 -14.77
N ASP A 206 -19.42 -14.63 -15.01
CA ASP A 206 -19.89 -14.95 -16.36
C ASP A 206 -20.31 -13.71 -17.15
#